data_a1848006a0ff8d69d19c43f2182f5579
#
_entry.id   a1848006a0ff8d69d19c43f2182f5579
#
_cell.length_a   1.000
_cell.length_b   1.000
_cell.length_c   1.000
_cell.angle_alpha   90.00
_cell.angle_beta   90.00
_cell.angle_gamma   90.00
#
_symmetry.space_group_name_H-M   'P 1'
#
loop_
_entity.id
_entity.type
_entity.pdbx_description
1 polymer ?
#
loop_
_entity_poly.entity_id
_entity_poly.type
_entity_poly.pdbx_seq_one_letter_code
_entity_poly.pdbx_strand_id
1 'polypeptide(L)'
;MLLCLPRRSAKGHPMAAIIGRRQVMEAAQTSFISSTYWTEAVGPTAALATIRKLREVNIAGHTNRIGGLMRDGWKSLGQRYSVPVKISGHAALLGLSFDHEQATALGTLLTARMLDRGFLTGSGFYPSYAHKEQHVTQYLAALDPTFAELADAIREGDVLQRLQSIGVSVRHTGFARLT
;
A
#
# COMPACT_ATOMS: atom_id res chain seq x y z
N MET A 1 12.95 23.40 -1.74
CA MET A 1 12.12 22.22 -1.51
C MET A 1 12.67 21.48 -0.30
N LEU A 2 11.83 21.19 0.65
CA LEU A 2 12.13 20.40 1.85
C LEU A 2 11.50 19.02 1.68
N LEU A 3 12.24 17.96 1.99
CA LEU A 3 11.77 16.57 1.91
C LEU A 3 11.96 15.90 3.27
N CYS A 4 10.89 15.40 3.83
CA CYS A 4 10.92 14.55 5.02
C CYS A 4 10.87 13.08 4.60
N LEU A 5 11.85 12.28 5.02
CA LEU A 5 11.94 10.84 4.73
C LEU A 5 11.61 10.04 6.00
N PRO A 6 10.32 9.72 6.24
CA PRO A 6 9.94 8.96 7.41
C PRO A 6 10.15 7.46 7.24
N ARG A 7 10.39 6.76 8.34
CA ARG A 7 10.28 5.31 8.59
C ARG A 7 10.95 4.30 7.63
N ARG A 8 11.10 4.59 6.34
CA ARG A 8 11.63 3.60 5.37
C ARG A 8 13.16 3.61 5.22
N SER A 9 13.80 4.64 5.71
CA SER A 9 15.25 4.82 5.56
C SER A 9 16.10 3.86 6.40
N ALA A 10 15.59 3.39 7.53
CA ALA A 10 16.34 2.56 8.47
C ALA A 10 15.70 1.17 8.74
N LYS A 11 14.71 0.73 7.95
CA LYS A 11 14.12 -0.62 7.93
C LYS A 11 14.01 -1.31 9.31
N GLY A 12 13.03 -0.88 10.10
CA GLY A 12 12.78 -1.46 11.44
C GLY A 12 13.41 -0.69 12.61
N HIS A 13 14.24 0.32 12.33
CA HIS A 13 14.76 1.22 13.35
C HIS A 13 14.10 2.59 13.24
N PRO A 14 13.80 3.27 14.38
CA PRO A 14 13.20 4.59 14.37
C PRO A 14 14.20 5.62 13.85
N MET A 15 13.95 6.13 12.66
CA MET A 15 14.74 7.20 12.05
C MET A 15 13.89 7.97 11.03
N ALA A 16 14.05 9.29 11.03
CA ALA A 16 13.59 10.16 9.97
C ALA A 16 14.74 11.10 9.55
N ALA A 17 14.70 11.57 8.31
CA ALA A 17 15.65 12.56 7.82
C ALA A 17 14.89 13.69 7.13
N ILE A 18 15.31 14.92 7.39
CA ILE A 18 14.87 16.11 6.69
C ILE A 18 16.01 16.56 5.80
N ILE A 19 15.76 16.65 4.51
CA ILE A 19 16.73 17.10 3.52
C ILE A 19 16.14 18.23 2.67
N GLY A 20 16.98 19.17 2.26
CA GLY A 20 16.55 20.31 1.47
C GLY A 20 17.71 21.04 0.82
N ARG A 21 17.39 22.08 0.06
CA ARG A 21 18.41 22.99 -0.46
C ARG A 21 19.11 23.72 0.71
N ARG A 22 20.42 23.96 0.58
CA ARG A 22 21.25 24.60 1.62
C ARG A 22 20.56 25.85 2.21
N GLN A 23 20.14 26.77 1.37
CA GLN A 23 19.48 28.03 1.78
C GLN A 23 18.26 27.83 2.67
N VAL A 24 17.48 26.75 2.43
CA VAL A 24 16.31 26.40 3.26
C VAL A 24 16.76 25.74 4.55
N MET A 25 17.79 24.88 4.49
CA MET A 25 18.29 24.14 5.65
C MET A 25 19.07 25.05 6.63
N GLU A 26 19.60 26.17 6.17
CA GLU A 26 20.28 27.15 7.06
C GLU A 26 19.34 27.71 8.14
N ALA A 27 18.03 27.77 7.88
CA ALA A 27 17.06 28.13 8.90
C ALA A 27 17.02 27.17 10.11
N ALA A 28 17.49 25.95 9.95
CA ALA A 28 17.62 25.00 11.05
C ALA A 28 18.65 25.45 12.11
N GLN A 29 19.62 26.27 11.74
CA GLN A 29 20.64 26.82 12.67
C GLN A 29 20.07 27.81 13.69
N THR A 30 18.96 28.45 13.34
CA THR A 30 18.28 29.44 14.19
C THR A 30 16.97 28.91 14.77
N SER A 31 16.63 27.64 14.48
CA SER A 31 15.40 26.99 14.93
C SER A 31 15.70 25.99 16.05
N PHE A 32 14.79 25.85 17.00
CA PHE A 32 14.88 24.79 17.99
C PHE A 32 14.52 23.46 17.35
N ILE A 33 15.50 22.53 17.29
CA ILE A 33 15.31 21.17 16.81
C ILE A 33 15.60 20.23 17.97
N SER A 34 14.62 19.37 18.29
CA SER A 34 14.71 18.37 19.34
C SER A 34 14.41 16.99 18.80
N SER A 35 14.97 15.96 19.41
CA SER A 35 14.75 14.56 19.06
C SER A 35 14.96 13.66 20.28
N THR A 36 14.13 12.63 20.42
CA THR A 36 14.31 11.60 21.44
C THR A 36 15.59 10.77 21.22
N TYR A 37 16.00 10.61 19.96
CA TYR A 37 17.14 9.76 19.56
C TYR A 37 18.37 10.58 19.17
N TRP A 38 18.61 11.67 19.86
CA TRP A 38 19.61 12.68 19.50
C TRP A 38 21.03 12.15 19.29
N THR A 39 21.51 11.28 20.18
CA THR A 39 22.86 10.71 20.15
C THR A 39 22.88 9.23 19.78
N GLU A 40 21.75 8.67 19.42
CA GLU A 40 21.59 7.25 19.11
C GLU A 40 22.14 6.97 17.70
N ALA A 41 23.05 5.99 17.57
CA ALA A 41 23.73 5.67 16.31
C ALA A 41 23.11 4.51 15.52
N VAL A 42 22.20 3.72 16.11
CA VAL A 42 21.63 2.52 15.48
C VAL A 42 20.80 2.91 14.25
N GLY A 43 19.93 3.92 14.37
CA GLY A 43 19.13 4.41 13.26
C GLY A 43 19.98 4.87 12.07
N PRO A 44 20.94 5.79 12.23
CA PRO A 44 21.86 6.21 11.17
C PRO A 44 22.67 5.06 10.55
N THR A 45 23.17 4.12 11.36
CA THR A 45 23.90 2.94 10.87
C THR A 45 23.01 2.05 10.00
N ALA A 46 21.80 1.76 10.45
CA ALA A 46 20.81 0.98 9.70
C ALA A 46 20.40 1.69 8.40
N ALA A 47 20.27 3.02 8.43
CA ALA A 47 19.98 3.81 7.25
C ALA A 47 21.11 3.74 6.20
N LEU A 48 22.35 3.84 6.61
CA LEU A 48 23.50 3.70 5.70
C LEU A 48 23.54 2.31 5.05
N ALA A 49 23.35 1.25 5.83
CA ALA A 49 23.29 -0.11 5.33
C ALA A 49 22.13 -0.29 4.33
N THR A 50 20.95 0.24 4.66
CA THR A 50 19.77 0.24 3.80
C THR A 50 20.04 0.97 2.48
N ILE A 51 20.57 2.18 2.51
CA ILE A 51 20.87 2.99 1.31
C ILE A 51 21.88 2.27 0.40
N ARG A 52 22.94 1.70 0.97
CA ARG A 52 23.92 0.90 0.21
C ARG A 52 23.24 -0.26 -0.50
N LYS A 53 22.42 -1.05 0.23
CA LYS A 53 21.67 -2.18 -0.34
C LYS A 53 20.71 -1.76 -1.42
N LEU A 54 19.96 -0.67 -1.25
CA LEU A 54 19.01 -0.15 -2.24
C LEU A 54 19.71 0.25 -3.55
N ARG A 55 20.94 0.80 -3.48
CA ARG A 55 21.74 1.12 -4.67
C ARG A 55 22.24 -0.15 -5.36
N GLU A 56 22.75 -1.11 -4.59
CA GLU A 56 23.28 -2.39 -5.09
C GLU A 56 22.21 -3.18 -5.89
N VAL A 57 20.97 -3.26 -5.38
CA VAL A 57 19.90 -4.09 -5.96
C VAL A 57 19.01 -3.37 -6.97
N ASN A 58 19.32 -2.12 -7.33
CA ASN A 58 18.44 -1.30 -8.18
C ASN A 58 16.96 -1.38 -7.77
N ILE A 59 16.67 -1.04 -6.52
CA ILE A 59 15.33 -1.18 -5.94
C ILE A 59 14.25 -0.45 -6.76
N ALA A 60 14.56 0.69 -7.37
CA ALA A 60 13.61 1.46 -8.17
C ALA A 60 13.13 0.67 -9.40
N GLY A 61 14.04 0.06 -10.14
CA GLY A 61 13.70 -0.81 -11.27
C GLY A 61 12.87 -2.01 -10.84
N HIS A 62 13.26 -2.66 -9.74
CA HIS A 62 12.55 -3.81 -9.18
C HIS A 62 11.12 -3.45 -8.75
N THR A 63 10.94 -2.40 -7.95
CA THR A 63 9.59 -2.00 -7.47
C THR A 63 8.70 -1.49 -8.58
N ASN A 64 9.26 -0.80 -9.59
CA ASN A 64 8.51 -0.39 -10.77
C ASN A 64 8.00 -1.59 -11.56
N ARG A 65 8.81 -2.63 -11.74
CA ARG A 65 8.42 -3.86 -12.43
C ARG A 65 7.33 -4.61 -11.67
N ILE A 66 7.52 -4.87 -10.37
CA ILE A 66 6.54 -5.58 -9.54
C ILE A 66 5.23 -4.81 -9.43
N GLY A 67 5.30 -3.49 -9.21
CA GLY A 67 4.11 -2.64 -9.16
C GLY A 67 3.41 -2.53 -10.51
N GLY A 68 4.15 -2.51 -11.61
CA GLY A 68 3.59 -2.56 -12.98
C GLY A 68 2.76 -3.81 -13.18
N LEU A 69 3.30 -5.00 -12.89
CA LEU A 69 2.59 -6.28 -12.99
C LEU A 69 1.30 -6.29 -12.15
N MET A 70 1.36 -5.77 -10.93
CA MET A 70 0.18 -5.68 -10.06
C MET A 70 -0.89 -4.74 -10.63
N ARG A 71 -0.49 -3.56 -11.10
CA ARG A 71 -1.39 -2.58 -11.75
C ARG A 71 -2.10 -3.18 -12.95
N ASP A 72 -1.34 -3.82 -13.83
CA ASP A 72 -1.86 -4.40 -15.07
C ASP A 72 -2.79 -5.58 -14.76
N GLY A 73 -2.47 -6.39 -13.75
CA GLY A 73 -3.33 -7.46 -13.26
C GLY A 73 -4.66 -6.94 -12.70
N TRP A 74 -4.65 -5.92 -11.85
CA TRP A 74 -5.89 -5.31 -11.35
C TRP A 74 -6.75 -4.72 -12.46
N LYS A 75 -6.11 -4.02 -13.42
CA LYS A 75 -6.81 -3.47 -14.58
C LYS A 75 -7.46 -4.58 -15.42
N SER A 76 -6.72 -5.65 -15.69
CA SER A 76 -7.21 -6.79 -16.46
C SER A 76 -8.40 -7.48 -15.79
N LEU A 77 -8.34 -7.70 -14.47
CA LEU A 77 -9.44 -8.28 -13.71
C LEU A 77 -10.68 -7.36 -13.71
N GLY A 78 -10.49 -6.06 -13.49
CA GLY A 78 -11.58 -5.07 -13.58
C GLY A 78 -12.28 -5.10 -14.93
N GLN A 79 -11.52 -5.17 -16.02
CA GLN A 79 -12.06 -5.26 -17.39
C GLN A 79 -12.77 -6.59 -17.64
N ARG A 80 -12.16 -7.72 -17.24
CA ARG A 80 -12.70 -9.06 -17.44
C ARG A 80 -14.07 -9.22 -16.81
N TYR A 81 -14.23 -8.75 -15.59
CA TYR A 81 -15.46 -8.91 -14.81
C TYR A 81 -16.37 -7.68 -14.81
N SER A 82 -16.02 -6.64 -15.57
CA SER A 82 -16.76 -5.36 -15.60
C SER A 82 -16.92 -4.73 -14.20
N VAL A 83 -15.93 -4.95 -13.32
CA VAL A 83 -15.87 -4.29 -12.01
C VAL A 83 -15.22 -2.92 -12.17
N PRO A 84 -15.87 -1.82 -11.75
CA PRO A 84 -15.37 -0.47 -11.95
C PRO A 84 -14.21 -0.15 -10.98
N VAL A 85 -13.00 -0.55 -11.34
CA VAL A 85 -11.79 -0.30 -10.54
C VAL A 85 -11.19 1.06 -10.83
N LYS A 86 -10.74 1.73 -9.78
CA LYS A 86 -9.94 2.95 -9.83
C LYS A 86 -8.56 2.67 -9.25
N ILE A 87 -7.55 2.71 -10.11
CA ILE A 87 -6.16 2.48 -9.72
C ILE A 87 -5.45 3.82 -9.65
N SER A 88 -4.79 4.09 -8.53
CA SER A 88 -4.11 5.36 -8.27
C SER A 88 -2.68 5.14 -7.81
N GLY A 89 -1.91 6.21 -7.78
CA GLY A 89 -0.57 6.22 -7.23
C GLY A 89 0.51 5.80 -8.22
N HIS A 90 1.69 5.60 -7.69
CA HIS A 90 2.92 5.24 -8.39
C HIS A 90 3.20 3.74 -8.24
N ALA A 91 3.95 3.12 -9.15
CA ALA A 91 4.25 1.69 -9.10
C ALA A 91 4.83 1.22 -7.74
N ALA A 92 5.59 2.07 -7.04
CA ALA A 92 6.09 1.78 -5.70
C ALA A 92 5.07 2.01 -4.57
N LEU A 93 3.88 2.52 -4.90
CA LEU A 93 2.83 2.88 -3.95
C LEU A 93 1.48 2.94 -4.69
N LEU A 94 0.89 1.79 -4.97
CA LEU A 94 -0.37 1.67 -5.69
C LEU A 94 -1.55 1.69 -4.73
N GLY A 95 -2.64 2.30 -5.18
CA GLY A 95 -3.95 2.23 -4.54
C GLY A 95 -4.98 1.58 -5.46
N LEU A 96 -5.79 0.68 -4.90
CA LEU A 96 -6.95 0.08 -5.53
C LEU A 96 -8.22 0.55 -4.80
N SER A 97 -9.16 1.06 -5.53
CA SER A 97 -10.49 1.42 -5.06
C SER A 97 -11.53 1.11 -6.14
N PHE A 98 -12.80 1.26 -5.82
CA PHE A 98 -13.91 1.03 -6.74
C PHE A 98 -14.60 2.35 -7.06
N ASP A 99 -14.94 2.58 -8.32
CA ASP A 99 -15.74 3.73 -8.75
C ASP A 99 -17.22 3.34 -8.68
N HIS A 100 -17.73 3.20 -7.46
CA HIS A 100 -19.07 2.70 -7.18
C HIS A 100 -19.59 3.33 -5.87
N GLU A 101 -20.92 3.51 -5.75
CA GLU A 101 -21.54 4.07 -4.54
C GLU A 101 -21.23 3.26 -3.27
N GLN A 102 -21.12 1.95 -3.38
CA GLN A 102 -20.76 1.04 -2.29
C GLN A 102 -19.27 0.68 -2.26
N ALA A 103 -18.39 1.59 -2.70
CA ALA A 103 -16.94 1.35 -2.80
C ALA A 103 -16.31 0.79 -1.52
N THR A 104 -16.73 1.30 -0.36
CA THR A 104 -16.23 0.84 0.94
C THR A 104 -16.65 -0.60 1.26
N ALA A 105 -17.89 -0.95 0.96
CA ALA A 105 -18.40 -2.30 1.16
C ALA A 105 -17.73 -3.31 0.22
N LEU A 106 -17.57 -2.96 -1.07
CA LEU A 106 -16.82 -3.76 -2.04
C LEU A 106 -15.37 -3.98 -1.61
N GLY A 107 -14.69 -2.93 -1.13
CA GLY A 107 -13.34 -3.04 -0.59
C GLY A 107 -13.26 -3.91 0.66
N THR A 108 -14.31 -3.91 1.49
CA THR A 108 -14.40 -4.78 2.68
C THR A 108 -14.59 -6.23 2.27
N LEU A 109 -15.50 -6.50 1.33
CA LEU A 109 -15.75 -7.85 0.80
C LEU A 109 -14.49 -8.43 0.14
N LEU A 110 -13.80 -7.64 -0.69
CA LEU A 110 -12.51 -8.02 -1.27
C LEU A 110 -11.50 -8.41 -0.18
N THR A 111 -11.35 -7.59 0.85
CA THR A 111 -10.40 -7.86 1.95
C THR A 111 -10.75 -9.17 2.67
N ALA A 112 -12.03 -9.39 3.02
CA ALA A 112 -12.48 -10.59 3.70
C ALA A 112 -12.20 -11.85 2.85
N ARG A 113 -12.58 -11.84 1.58
CA ARG A 113 -12.37 -12.98 0.68
C ARG A 113 -10.91 -13.29 0.40
N MET A 114 -10.08 -12.26 0.31
CA MET A 114 -8.64 -12.47 0.14
C MET A 114 -8.00 -13.00 1.42
N LEU A 115 -8.50 -12.61 2.60
CA LEU A 115 -8.04 -13.15 3.87
C LEU A 115 -8.36 -14.65 3.98
N ASP A 116 -9.57 -15.08 3.57
CA ASP A 116 -9.95 -16.49 3.49
C ASP A 116 -9.03 -17.31 2.59
N ARG A 117 -8.41 -16.66 1.59
CA ARG A 117 -7.41 -17.26 0.67
C ARG A 117 -5.97 -17.13 1.14
N GLY A 118 -5.75 -16.64 2.37
CA GLY A 118 -4.41 -16.50 2.96
C GLY A 118 -3.66 -15.23 2.55
N PHE A 119 -4.35 -14.22 1.98
CA PHE A 119 -3.73 -12.95 1.60
C PHE A 119 -4.24 -11.80 2.45
N LEU A 120 -3.35 -11.15 3.18
CA LEU A 120 -3.65 -9.89 3.86
C LEU A 120 -3.69 -8.75 2.82
N THR A 121 -4.89 -8.40 2.40
CA THR A 121 -5.14 -7.40 1.36
C THR A 121 -5.83 -6.16 1.94
N GLY A 122 -5.32 -4.99 1.60
CA GLY A 122 -5.96 -3.71 1.84
C GLY A 122 -6.17 -2.95 0.54
N SER A 123 -6.42 -1.64 0.65
CA SER A 123 -6.57 -0.74 -0.51
C SER A 123 -5.25 -0.33 -1.15
N GLY A 124 -4.10 -0.73 -0.61
CA GLY A 124 -2.78 -0.32 -1.09
C GLY A 124 -1.81 -1.47 -1.28
N PHE A 125 -0.96 -1.36 -2.31
CA PHE A 125 0.14 -2.28 -2.54
C PHE A 125 1.47 -1.53 -2.53
N TYR A 126 2.37 -2.00 -1.66
CA TYR A 126 3.69 -1.42 -1.42
C TYR A 126 4.76 -2.45 -1.78
N PRO A 127 5.21 -2.53 -3.03
CA PRO A 127 6.24 -3.49 -3.42
C PRO A 127 7.55 -3.24 -2.66
N SER A 128 8.19 -4.31 -2.28
CA SER A 128 9.51 -4.34 -1.66
C SER A 128 10.43 -5.29 -2.42
N TYR A 129 11.71 -5.31 -2.08
CA TYR A 129 12.65 -6.24 -2.71
C TYR A 129 12.31 -7.73 -2.49
N ALA A 130 11.56 -8.04 -1.42
CA ALA A 130 11.11 -9.39 -1.13
C ALA A 130 10.00 -9.88 -2.07
N HIS A 131 9.20 -8.97 -2.64
CA HIS A 131 8.18 -9.35 -3.60
C HIS A 131 8.83 -9.83 -4.90
N LYS A 132 8.41 -10.99 -5.37
CA LYS A 132 8.80 -11.59 -6.66
C LYS A 132 7.59 -11.67 -7.58
N GLU A 133 7.81 -11.87 -8.87
CA GLU A 133 6.74 -12.02 -9.86
C GLU A 133 5.78 -13.17 -9.50
N GLN A 134 6.32 -14.28 -9.00
CA GLN A 134 5.48 -15.40 -8.55
C GLN A 134 4.48 -15.01 -7.47
N HIS A 135 4.85 -14.10 -6.54
CA HIS A 135 3.91 -13.63 -5.51
C HIS A 135 2.77 -12.80 -6.13
N VAL A 136 3.08 -11.98 -7.15
CA VAL A 136 2.06 -11.25 -7.91
C VAL A 136 1.14 -12.21 -8.63
N THR A 137 1.70 -13.23 -9.31
CA THR A 137 0.92 -14.24 -10.02
C THR A 137 0.00 -15.02 -9.08
N GLN A 138 0.50 -15.46 -7.93
CA GLN A 138 -0.29 -16.17 -6.91
C GLN A 138 -1.40 -15.28 -6.35
N TYR A 139 -1.09 -14.01 -6.06
CA TYR A 139 -2.07 -13.05 -5.57
C TYR A 139 -3.18 -12.80 -6.59
N LEU A 140 -2.83 -12.57 -7.86
CA LEU A 140 -3.80 -12.32 -8.92
C LEU A 140 -4.67 -13.56 -9.20
N ALA A 141 -4.11 -14.76 -9.11
CA ALA A 141 -4.88 -16.00 -9.23
C ALA A 141 -5.90 -16.17 -8.08
N ALA A 142 -5.53 -15.79 -6.86
CA ALA A 142 -6.46 -15.78 -5.73
C ALA A 142 -7.52 -14.66 -5.84
N LEU A 143 -7.16 -13.54 -6.48
CA LEU A 143 -8.02 -12.39 -6.66
C LEU A 143 -9.07 -12.62 -7.77
N ASP A 144 -8.80 -13.45 -8.76
CA ASP A 144 -9.67 -13.72 -9.91
C ASP A 144 -11.10 -14.17 -9.48
N PRO A 145 -11.31 -15.23 -8.68
CA PRO A 145 -12.63 -15.61 -8.21
C PRO A 145 -13.27 -14.57 -7.28
N THR A 146 -12.48 -13.75 -6.60
CA THR A 146 -12.99 -12.65 -5.79
C THR A 146 -13.60 -11.57 -6.68
N PHE A 147 -12.98 -11.23 -7.80
CA PHE A 147 -13.53 -10.27 -8.76
C PHE A 147 -14.80 -10.78 -9.42
N ALA A 148 -14.92 -12.08 -9.70
CA ALA A 148 -16.16 -12.68 -10.16
C ALA A 148 -17.29 -12.46 -9.14
N GLU A 149 -17.03 -12.74 -7.85
CA GLU A 149 -18.01 -12.51 -6.77
C GLU A 149 -18.36 -11.02 -6.61
N LEU A 150 -17.40 -10.10 -6.74
CA LEU A 150 -17.68 -8.66 -6.69
C LEU A 150 -18.58 -8.21 -7.86
N ALA A 151 -18.35 -8.75 -9.06
CA ALA A 151 -19.18 -8.46 -10.21
C ALA A 151 -20.64 -8.94 -10.01
N ASP A 152 -20.80 -10.15 -9.47
CA ASP A 152 -22.11 -10.68 -9.12
C ASP A 152 -22.80 -9.82 -8.05
N ALA A 153 -22.06 -9.44 -7.00
CA ALA A 153 -22.59 -8.60 -5.93
C ALA A 153 -23.02 -7.20 -6.41
N ILE A 154 -22.32 -6.64 -7.38
CA ILE A 154 -22.69 -5.36 -8.02
C ILE A 154 -23.96 -5.55 -8.86
N ARG A 155 -24.02 -6.59 -9.67
CA ARG A 155 -25.17 -6.88 -10.56
C ARG A 155 -26.46 -7.16 -9.77
N GLU A 156 -26.36 -7.88 -8.66
CA GLU A 156 -27.46 -8.28 -7.80
C GLU A 156 -27.83 -7.22 -6.76
N GLY A 157 -26.94 -6.24 -6.53
CA GLY A 157 -27.15 -5.18 -5.55
C GLY A 157 -27.08 -5.66 -4.09
N ASP A 158 -26.45 -6.81 -3.84
CA ASP A 158 -26.47 -7.53 -2.56
C ASP A 158 -25.16 -7.51 -1.75
N VAL A 159 -24.26 -6.56 -2.04
CA VAL A 159 -22.93 -6.45 -1.39
C VAL A 159 -23.02 -6.49 0.14
N LEU A 160 -23.98 -5.76 0.73
CA LEU A 160 -24.17 -5.70 2.19
C LEU A 160 -24.67 -7.03 2.76
N GLN A 161 -25.59 -7.70 2.05
CA GLN A 161 -26.09 -9.01 2.45
C GLN A 161 -24.98 -10.06 2.43
N ARG A 162 -24.09 -10.03 1.43
CA ARG A 162 -22.91 -10.92 1.36
C ARG A 162 -21.95 -10.68 2.54
N LEU A 163 -21.73 -9.44 2.93
CA LEU A 163 -20.92 -9.12 4.12
C LEU A 163 -21.58 -9.65 5.39
N GLN A 164 -22.88 -9.44 5.55
CA GLN A 164 -23.63 -9.94 6.71
C GLN A 164 -23.61 -11.48 6.79
N SER A 165 -23.74 -12.17 5.67
CA SER A 165 -23.74 -13.64 5.63
C SER A 165 -22.41 -14.26 6.09
N ILE A 166 -21.31 -13.51 6.03
CA ILE A 166 -19.99 -13.92 6.52
C ILE A 166 -19.62 -13.28 7.87
N GLY A 167 -20.57 -12.58 8.51
CA GLY A 167 -20.35 -11.95 9.82
C GLY A 167 -19.41 -10.75 9.80
N VAL A 168 -19.23 -10.08 8.66
CA VAL A 168 -18.31 -8.96 8.48
C VAL A 168 -19.09 -7.64 8.36
N SER A 169 -18.71 -6.66 9.18
CA SER A 169 -19.22 -5.29 9.08
C SER A 169 -18.38 -4.47 8.09
N VAL A 170 -19.03 -3.53 7.41
CA VAL A 170 -18.30 -2.58 6.54
C VAL A 170 -17.24 -1.84 7.36
N ARG A 171 -16.01 -1.80 6.86
CA ARG A 171 -14.89 -1.11 7.53
C ARG A 171 -15.21 0.36 7.75
N HIS A 172 -14.71 0.91 8.85
CA HIS A 172 -14.80 2.33 9.13
C HIS A 172 -13.99 3.15 8.11
N THR A 173 -14.56 4.30 7.71
CA THR A 173 -13.88 5.31 6.92
C THR A 173 -13.60 6.52 7.80
N GLY A 174 -12.33 6.97 7.82
CA GLY A 174 -11.93 8.12 8.60
C GLY A 174 -11.30 7.76 9.96
N PHE A 175 -10.90 8.80 10.70
CA PHE A 175 -10.25 8.69 12.01
C PHE A 175 -11.30 8.97 13.07
N ALA A 176 -11.98 7.95 13.57
CA ALA A 176 -12.89 8.06 14.70
C ALA A 176 -12.44 7.13 15.84
N ARG A 177 -12.58 7.58 17.09
CA ARG A 177 -12.41 6.68 18.23
C ARG A 177 -13.57 5.67 18.22
N LEU A 178 -13.24 4.39 18.34
CA LEU A 178 -14.24 3.37 18.67
C LEU A 178 -14.57 3.55 20.15
N THR A 179 -15.71 4.13 20.44
CA THR A 179 -16.28 4.22 21.80
C THR A 179 -17.19 3.05 22.03
#